data_fdc12ff423e830dee08f2838484207db
#
_entry.id   fdc12ff423e830dee08f2838484207db
#
_cell.length_a   1.000
_cell.length_b   1.000
_cell.length_c   1.000
_cell.angle_alpha   90.00
_cell.angle_beta   90.00
_cell.angle_gamma   90.00
#
_symmetry.space_group_name_H-M   'P 1'
#
loop_
_entity.id
_entity.type
_entity.pdbx_description
1 polymer ?
#
loop_
_entity_poly.entity_id
_entity_poly.type
_entity_poly.pdbx_seq_one_letter_code
_entity_poly.pdbx_strand_id
1 'polypeptide(L)'
;MTVTVDNASANDSGVSYLRRQMNSVKTSIAGGKYLHMRCAAHILNLIVQDGLKEVDQSIKRVRAAIRFVRNGSSRLAKFKEIAQWEKVDNKAFLNLDVCTRWNSTYDMLKAACTYEKVFARYPDEDPYYTIELLSDIKPGVPGPGVPDEHDWDNARKLAEFLGHFAEVTKRVSASLSVTAHTYFHEIGEVNELVNE
;
A
#
# COMPACT_ATOMS: atom_id res chain seq x y z
N MET A 1 -3.52 7.92 31.80
CA MET A 1 -3.15 8.57 30.52
C MET A 1 -2.23 7.62 29.79
N THR A 2 -2.46 7.39 28.49
CA THR A 2 -1.57 6.66 27.57
C THR A 2 -1.25 7.57 26.39
N VAL A 3 -0.11 7.37 25.76
CA VAL A 3 0.34 8.07 24.55
C VAL A 3 0.60 7.03 23.48
N THR A 4 -0.07 7.15 22.35
CA THR A 4 0.13 6.28 21.19
C THR A 4 0.95 7.02 20.15
N VAL A 5 2.12 6.51 19.83
CA VAL A 5 3.04 7.04 18.80
C VAL A 5 3.67 5.91 18.00
N ASP A 6 4.24 6.21 16.84
CA ASP A 6 4.97 5.24 16.03
C ASP A 6 6.34 4.89 16.65
N ASN A 7 7.07 3.98 15.99
CA ASN A 7 8.35 3.47 16.47
C ASN A 7 9.56 4.36 16.07
N ALA A 8 9.35 5.63 15.71
CA ALA A 8 10.46 6.53 15.44
C ALA A 8 11.29 6.81 16.71
N SER A 9 12.62 6.80 16.61
CA SER A 9 13.52 7.02 17.74
C SER A 9 13.29 8.35 18.47
N ALA A 10 12.84 9.37 17.75
CA ALA A 10 12.44 10.66 18.32
C ALA A 10 11.26 10.50 19.30
N ASN A 11 10.30 9.65 18.98
CA ASN A 11 9.14 9.36 19.82
C ASN A 11 9.54 8.61 21.10
N ASP A 12 10.46 7.64 21.00
CA ASP A 12 11.00 6.95 22.19
C ASP A 12 11.67 7.93 23.17
N SER A 13 12.43 8.89 22.64
CA SER A 13 13.04 9.94 23.43
C SER A 13 12.01 10.86 24.10
N GLY A 14 10.98 11.26 23.34
CA GLY A 14 9.87 12.08 23.84
C GLY A 14 9.06 11.38 24.94
N VAL A 15 8.71 10.11 24.72
CA VAL A 15 7.99 9.30 25.72
C VAL A 15 8.83 9.09 26.97
N SER A 16 10.13 8.84 26.82
CA SER A 16 11.04 8.70 27.95
C SER A 16 11.18 10.00 28.77
N TYR A 17 11.22 11.13 28.08
CA TYR A 17 11.19 12.44 28.77
C TYR A 17 9.88 12.66 29.52
N LEU A 18 8.74 12.44 28.86
CA LEU A 18 7.40 12.59 29.48
C LEU A 18 7.25 11.67 30.69
N ARG A 19 7.70 10.41 30.61
CA ARG A 19 7.68 9.46 31.72
C ARG A 19 8.48 9.98 32.93
N ARG A 20 9.67 10.55 32.72
CA ARG A 20 10.48 11.13 33.78
C ARG A 20 9.76 12.30 34.45
N GLN A 21 9.17 13.20 33.66
CA GLN A 21 8.42 14.35 34.18
C GLN A 21 7.20 13.92 35.00
N MET A 22 6.39 12.97 34.51
CA MET A 22 5.23 12.45 35.22
C MET A 22 5.62 11.75 36.52
N ASN A 23 6.75 11.05 36.54
CA ASN A 23 7.25 10.38 37.75
C ASN A 23 7.75 11.39 38.78
N SER A 24 8.39 12.50 38.36
CA SER A 24 8.87 13.55 39.26
C SER A 24 7.75 14.24 40.03
N VAL A 25 6.59 14.40 39.39
CA VAL A 25 5.40 15.00 40.02
C VAL A 25 4.41 13.94 40.55
N LYS A 26 4.82 12.65 40.60
CA LYS A 26 4.04 11.50 41.14
C LYS A 26 2.65 11.33 40.52
N THR A 27 2.47 11.72 39.26
CA THR A 27 1.18 11.61 38.53
C THR A 27 1.09 10.33 37.69
N SER A 28 2.17 9.54 37.60
CA SER A 28 2.18 8.32 36.81
C SER A 28 1.67 7.12 37.58
N ILE A 29 0.86 6.28 36.92
CA ILE A 29 0.45 4.95 37.43
C ILE A 29 1.54 3.95 37.07
N ALA A 30 1.91 3.08 38.01
CA ALA A 30 2.93 2.02 37.85
C ALA A 30 4.27 2.55 37.27
N GLY A 31 4.73 3.75 37.72
CA GLY A 31 5.96 4.36 37.25
C GLY A 31 5.98 4.70 35.76
N GLY A 32 4.81 4.85 35.14
CA GLY A 32 4.67 5.13 33.71
C GLY A 32 4.97 3.93 32.80
N LYS A 33 4.91 2.68 33.33
CA LYS A 33 5.15 1.46 32.55
C LYS A 33 4.21 1.35 31.33
N TYR A 34 2.96 1.78 31.49
CA TYR A 34 1.92 1.69 30.48
C TYR A 34 1.64 3.04 29.78
N LEU A 35 2.57 3.98 29.88
CA LEU A 35 2.41 5.29 29.26
C LEU A 35 2.45 5.22 27.73
N HIS A 36 3.37 4.41 27.18
CA HIS A 36 3.56 4.26 25.73
C HIS A 36 2.79 3.06 25.21
N MET A 37 1.93 3.30 24.23
CA MET A 37 1.34 2.29 23.37
C MET A 37 1.88 2.48 21.96
N ARG A 38 2.35 1.39 21.35
CA ARG A 38 2.83 1.40 19.97
C ARG A 38 1.65 1.56 19.01
N CYS A 39 1.83 2.35 17.96
CA CYS A 39 0.81 2.54 16.94
C CYS A 39 0.57 1.26 16.16
N ALA A 40 -0.63 0.68 16.25
CA ALA A 40 -1.02 -0.52 15.54
C ALA A 40 -0.92 -0.37 14.02
N ALA A 41 -1.39 0.76 13.48
CA ALA A 41 -1.32 1.05 12.06
C ALA A 41 0.14 1.07 11.55
N HIS A 42 1.09 1.53 12.37
CA HIS A 42 2.50 1.48 12.01
C HIS A 42 3.06 0.05 12.01
N ILE A 43 2.67 -0.77 12.98
CA ILE A 43 3.07 -2.19 13.02
C ILE A 43 2.51 -2.93 11.80
N LEU A 44 1.24 -2.75 11.48
CA LEU A 44 0.62 -3.31 10.28
C LEU A 44 1.36 -2.87 9.00
N ASN A 45 1.73 -1.58 8.91
CA ASN A 45 2.51 -1.09 7.79
C ASN A 45 3.85 -1.82 7.64
N LEU A 46 4.56 -2.11 8.73
CA LEU A 46 5.83 -2.83 8.68
C LEU A 46 5.65 -4.28 8.22
N ILE A 47 4.63 -4.97 8.71
CA ILE A 47 4.32 -6.36 8.33
C ILE A 47 4.01 -6.43 6.84
N VAL A 48 3.12 -5.58 6.36
CA VAL A 48 2.72 -5.55 4.95
C VAL A 48 3.89 -5.19 4.04
N GLN A 49 4.71 -4.22 4.43
CA GLN A 49 5.90 -3.82 3.67
C GLN A 49 6.92 -4.96 3.53
N ASP A 50 7.03 -5.81 4.53
CA ASP A 50 7.92 -6.98 4.47
C ASP A 50 7.37 -8.03 3.47
N GLY A 51 6.08 -8.34 3.52
CA GLY A 51 5.44 -9.25 2.57
C GLY A 51 5.47 -8.76 1.13
N LEU A 52 5.35 -7.43 0.90
CA LEU A 52 5.39 -6.85 -0.44
C LEU A 52 6.73 -7.05 -1.16
N LYS A 53 7.82 -7.33 -0.46
CA LYS A 53 9.14 -7.56 -1.07
C LYS A 53 9.18 -8.80 -1.94
N GLU A 54 8.39 -9.82 -1.62
CA GLU A 54 8.37 -11.10 -2.35
C GLU A 54 7.70 -10.99 -3.73
N VAL A 55 6.72 -10.09 -3.87
CA VAL A 55 5.97 -9.86 -5.12
C VAL A 55 6.38 -8.55 -5.82
N ASP A 56 7.52 -7.98 -5.44
CA ASP A 56 7.99 -6.66 -5.88
C ASP A 56 8.10 -6.54 -7.41
N GLN A 57 8.47 -7.62 -8.13
CA GLN A 57 8.61 -7.59 -9.59
C GLN A 57 7.27 -7.38 -10.29
N SER A 58 6.22 -8.09 -9.90
CA SER A 58 4.86 -7.92 -10.47
C SER A 58 4.34 -6.50 -10.20
N ILE A 59 4.53 -6.00 -8.97
CA ILE A 59 4.16 -4.63 -8.60
C ILE A 59 4.94 -3.61 -9.46
N LYS A 60 6.24 -3.81 -9.70
CA LYS A 60 7.06 -2.94 -10.53
C LYS A 60 6.56 -2.87 -11.96
N ARG A 61 6.19 -4.01 -12.57
CA ARG A 61 5.64 -4.06 -13.92
C ARG A 61 4.31 -3.32 -14.01
N VAL A 62 3.37 -3.60 -13.12
CA VAL A 62 2.06 -2.91 -13.06
C VAL A 62 2.26 -1.40 -12.85
N ARG A 63 3.13 -1.01 -11.92
CA ARG A 63 3.46 0.41 -11.66
C ARG A 63 4.05 1.11 -12.89
N ALA A 64 4.93 0.43 -13.63
CA ALA A 64 5.52 0.95 -14.85
C ALA A 64 4.49 1.12 -15.96
N ALA A 65 3.58 0.17 -16.12
CA ALA A 65 2.47 0.26 -17.06
C ALA A 65 1.56 1.49 -16.77
N ILE A 66 1.19 1.68 -15.51
CA ILE A 66 0.41 2.86 -15.08
C ILE A 66 1.18 4.15 -15.34
N ARG A 67 2.47 4.17 -15.02
CA ARG A 67 3.33 5.35 -15.24
C ARG A 67 3.41 5.71 -16.72
N PHE A 68 3.56 4.72 -17.60
CA PHE A 68 3.57 4.93 -19.04
C PHE A 68 2.30 5.63 -19.52
N VAL A 69 1.13 5.10 -19.15
CA VAL A 69 -0.17 5.67 -19.55
C VAL A 69 -0.35 7.08 -19.00
N ARG A 70 0.10 7.35 -17.78
CA ARG A 70 -0.06 8.66 -17.13
C ARG A 70 0.95 9.71 -17.62
N ASN A 71 2.02 9.29 -18.27
CA ASN A 71 3.12 10.18 -18.65
C ASN A 71 2.87 10.92 -19.98
N GLY A 72 1.60 11.09 -20.37
CA GLY A 72 1.22 11.86 -21.54
C GLY A 72 -0.29 11.91 -21.76
N SER A 73 -0.79 13.06 -22.19
CA SER A 73 -2.23 13.28 -22.46
C SER A 73 -2.74 12.37 -23.58
N SER A 74 -1.95 12.16 -24.64
CA SER A 74 -2.30 11.28 -25.75
C SER A 74 -2.36 9.81 -25.33
N ARG A 75 -1.40 9.35 -24.50
CA ARG A 75 -1.39 7.99 -23.95
C ARG A 75 -2.61 7.74 -23.06
N LEU A 76 -2.94 8.69 -22.21
CA LEU A 76 -4.14 8.62 -21.36
C LEU A 76 -5.43 8.64 -22.18
N ALA A 77 -5.50 9.45 -23.25
CA ALA A 77 -6.64 9.47 -24.14
C ALA A 77 -6.85 8.12 -24.84
N LYS A 78 -5.77 7.53 -25.39
CA LYS A 78 -5.79 6.19 -25.98
C LYS A 78 -6.21 5.12 -24.97
N PHE A 79 -5.69 5.16 -23.75
CA PHE A 79 -6.10 4.25 -22.70
C PHE A 79 -7.60 4.30 -22.41
N LYS A 80 -8.17 5.50 -22.35
CA LYS A 80 -9.61 5.69 -22.17
C LYS A 80 -10.44 5.17 -23.34
N GLU A 81 -9.94 5.34 -24.56
CA GLU A 81 -10.57 4.80 -25.77
C GLU A 81 -10.64 3.27 -25.73
N ILE A 82 -9.51 2.61 -25.41
CA ILE A 82 -9.46 1.16 -25.25
C ILE A 82 -10.40 0.70 -24.11
N ALA A 83 -10.44 1.43 -22.99
CA ALA A 83 -11.33 1.11 -21.87
C ALA A 83 -12.82 1.16 -22.29
N GLN A 84 -13.20 2.09 -23.17
CA GLN A 84 -14.55 2.14 -23.73
C GLN A 84 -14.83 0.95 -24.64
N TRP A 85 -13.88 0.54 -25.48
CA TRP A 85 -14.02 -0.64 -26.35
C TRP A 85 -14.15 -1.93 -25.55
N GLU A 86 -13.34 -2.07 -24.52
CA GLU A 86 -13.39 -3.24 -23.62
C GLU A 86 -14.57 -3.19 -22.63
N LYS A 87 -15.42 -2.15 -22.70
CA LYS A 87 -16.58 -1.93 -21.82
C LYS A 87 -16.22 -1.98 -20.34
N VAL A 88 -15.02 -1.51 -20.00
CA VAL A 88 -14.57 -1.42 -18.61
C VAL A 88 -15.20 -0.19 -17.98
N ASP A 89 -15.84 -0.37 -16.80
CA ASP A 89 -16.35 0.77 -16.03
C ASP A 89 -15.17 1.61 -15.51
N ASN A 90 -14.97 2.79 -16.10
CA ASN A 90 -13.79 3.62 -15.90
C ASN A 90 -13.89 4.58 -14.71
N LYS A 91 -14.68 4.26 -13.70
CA LYS A 91 -14.83 5.10 -12.50
C LYS A 91 -13.59 5.08 -11.61
N ALA A 92 -12.79 4.01 -11.68
CA ALA A 92 -11.56 3.92 -10.93
C ALA A 92 -10.48 4.81 -11.57
N PHE A 93 -9.93 5.74 -10.81
CA PHE A 93 -8.83 6.58 -11.26
C PHE A 93 -7.50 5.84 -11.08
N LEU A 94 -6.72 5.67 -12.17
CA LEU A 94 -5.39 5.08 -12.11
C LEU A 94 -4.42 6.02 -11.40
N ASN A 95 -4.16 5.77 -10.13
CA ASN A 95 -3.14 6.50 -9.37
C ASN A 95 -1.82 5.72 -9.35
N LEU A 96 -0.70 6.45 -9.31
CA LEU A 96 0.57 5.88 -8.89
C LEU A 96 0.60 5.84 -7.36
N ASP A 97 1.24 4.82 -6.85
CA ASP A 97 1.43 4.67 -5.41
C ASP A 97 2.59 5.53 -4.86
N VAL A 98 2.57 5.68 -3.56
CA VAL A 98 3.71 6.14 -2.77
C VAL A 98 4.34 4.89 -2.16
N CYS A 99 5.47 4.43 -2.69
CA CYS A 99 6.09 3.14 -2.36
C CYS A 99 6.33 2.91 -0.86
N THR A 100 6.40 3.96 -0.05
CA THR A 100 6.55 3.88 1.41
C THR A 100 5.23 3.70 2.16
N ARG A 101 4.08 3.72 1.43
CA ARG A 101 2.74 3.63 2.00
C ARG A 101 1.98 2.49 1.33
N TRP A 102 1.92 1.34 1.96
CA TRP A 102 1.27 0.16 1.41
C TRP A 102 -0.20 0.39 1.01
N ASN A 103 -0.95 1.23 1.75
CA ASN A 103 -2.33 1.59 1.38
C ASN A 103 -2.41 2.18 -0.03
N SER A 104 -1.43 3.01 -0.43
CA SER A 104 -1.42 3.57 -1.78
C SER A 104 -1.07 2.52 -2.84
N THR A 105 -0.26 1.52 -2.49
CA THR A 105 0.00 0.35 -3.36
C THR A 105 -1.27 -0.50 -3.51
N TYR A 106 -2.00 -0.72 -2.43
CA TYR A 106 -3.31 -1.37 -2.48
C TYR A 106 -4.28 -0.66 -3.42
N ASP A 107 -4.46 0.65 -3.24
CA ASP A 107 -5.38 1.46 -4.07
C ASP A 107 -4.94 1.46 -5.54
N MET A 108 -3.64 1.52 -5.81
CA MET A 108 -3.07 1.42 -7.15
C MET A 108 -3.39 0.07 -7.79
N LEU A 109 -3.11 -1.04 -7.10
CA LEU A 109 -3.34 -2.40 -7.62
C LEU A 109 -4.82 -2.67 -7.84
N LYS A 110 -5.67 -2.30 -6.90
CA LYS A 110 -7.13 -2.44 -7.00
C LYS A 110 -7.68 -1.71 -8.23
N ALA A 111 -7.23 -0.47 -8.46
CA ALA A 111 -7.61 0.28 -9.65
C ALA A 111 -7.05 -0.37 -10.93
N ALA A 112 -5.78 -0.80 -10.92
CA ALA A 112 -5.14 -1.41 -12.08
C ALA A 112 -5.81 -2.72 -12.52
N CYS A 113 -6.17 -3.59 -11.57
CA CYS A 113 -6.88 -4.85 -11.86
C CYS A 113 -8.22 -4.63 -12.59
N THR A 114 -8.91 -3.51 -12.35
CA THR A 114 -10.12 -3.14 -13.10
C THR A 114 -9.83 -2.94 -14.59
N TYR A 115 -8.61 -2.51 -14.92
CA TYR A 115 -8.18 -2.21 -16.28
C TYR A 115 -7.25 -3.27 -16.90
N GLU A 116 -7.17 -4.45 -16.33
CA GLU A 116 -6.30 -5.52 -16.81
C GLU A 116 -6.47 -5.78 -18.31
N LYS A 117 -7.71 -5.91 -18.81
CA LYS A 117 -8.03 -6.10 -20.24
C LYS A 117 -7.52 -4.94 -21.12
N VAL A 118 -7.58 -3.73 -20.59
CA VAL A 118 -7.09 -2.53 -21.28
C VAL A 118 -5.58 -2.58 -21.42
N PHE A 119 -4.88 -2.95 -20.35
CA PHE A 119 -3.42 -3.10 -20.37
C PHE A 119 -2.95 -4.27 -21.25
N ALA A 120 -3.71 -5.37 -21.29
CA ALA A 120 -3.43 -6.50 -22.16
C ALA A 120 -3.52 -6.14 -23.65
N ARG A 121 -4.47 -5.27 -24.02
CA ARG A 121 -4.66 -4.79 -25.39
C ARG A 121 -3.74 -3.63 -25.78
N TYR A 122 -3.24 -2.87 -24.80
CA TYR A 122 -2.50 -1.64 -25.06
C TYR A 122 -1.25 -1.82 -25.96
N PRO A 123 -0.48 -2.92 -25.86
CA PRO A 123 0.65 -3.16 -26.77
C PRO A 123 0.30 -3.19 -28.25
N ASP A 124 -0.91 -3.65 -28.60
CA ASP A 124 -1.38 -3.73 -30.00
C ASP A 124 -1.71 -2.33 -30.55
N GLU A 125 -2.07 -1.40 -29.68
CA GLU A 125 -2.49 -0.04 -30.04
C GLU A 125 -1.34 0.98 -29.97
N ASP A 126 -0.29 0.69 -29.18
CA ASP A 126 0.88 1.56 -29.02
C ASP A 126 2.16 0.74 -28.90
N PRO A 127 2.92 0.54 -29.99
CA PRO A 127 4.19 -0.21 -29.96
C PRO A 127 5.24 0.37 -29.00
N TYR A 128 5.19 1.67 -28.73
CA TYR A 128 6.12 2.31 -27.78
C TYR A 128 5.90 1.85 -26.35
N TYR A 129 4.73 1.31 -26.02
CA TYR A 129 4.44 0.75 -24.70
C TYR A 129 5.44 -0.36 -24.34
N THR A 130 5.57 -1.35 -25.21
CA THR A 130 6.49 -2.49 -25.00
C THR A 130 7.94 -2.04 -25.05
N ILE A 131 8.31 -1.19 -26.01
CA ILE A 131 9.67 -0.69 -26.18
C ILE A 131 10.14 0.07 -24.93
N GLU A 132 9.32 1.01 -24.43
CA GLU A 132 9.68 1.85 -23.29
C GLU A 132 9.76 1.04 -21.99
N LEU A 133 8.86 0.08 -21.78
CA LEU A 133 8.86 -0.76 -20.59
C LEU A 133 10.01 -1.79 -20.54
N LEU A 134 10.54 -2.18 -21.69
CA LEU A 134 11.71 -3.05 -21.79
C LEU A 134 13.04 -2.28 -21.82
N SER A 135 13.00 -0.99 -22.12
CA SER A 135 14.22 -0.17 -22.24
C SER A 135 14.89 0.01 -20.88
N ASP A 136 16.22 0.08 -20.91
CA ASP A 136 17.02 0.31 -19.71
C ASP A 136 16.60 1.59 -18.98
N ILE A 137 16.30 1.49 -17.67
CA ILE A 137 16.00 2.64 -16.80
C ILE A 137 17.28 3.47 -16.58
N LYS A 138 18.43 2.77 -16.53
CA LYS A 138 19.79 3.31 -16.45
C LYS A 138 20.70 2.36 -17.21
N PRO A 139 21.87 2.78 -17.67
CA PRO A 139 22.81 1.89 -18.32
C PRO A 139 23.04 0.59 -17.52
N GLY A 140 22.70 -0.55 -18.10
CA GLY A 140 22.83 -1.87 -17.48
C GLY A 140 21.76 -2.24 -16.46
N VAL A 141 20.70 -1.45 -16.31
CA VAL A 141 19.53 -1.77 -15.47
C VAL A 141 18.29 -1.91 -16.35
N PRO A 142 17.90 -3.14 -16.72
CA PRO A 142 16.79 -3.37 -17.63
C PRO A 142 15.48 -2.82 -17.06
N GLY A 143 14.58 -2.42 -17.95
CA GLY A 143 13.22 -2.04 -17.59
C GLY A 143 12.46 -3.21 -16.96
N PRO A 144 11.38 -2.94 -16.20
CA PRO A 144 10.63 -3.98 -15.51
C PRO A 144 9.91 -4.94 -16.47
N GLY A 145 9.64 -4.50 -17.69
CA GLY A 145 8.87 -5.23 -18.68
C GLY A 145 7.38 -4.94 -18.64
N VAL A 146 6.66 -5.50 -19.61
CA VAL A 146 5.19 -5.46 -19.68
C VAL A 146 4.62 -6.46 -18.68
N PRO A 147 3.56 -6.11 -17.94
CA PRO A 147 2.87 -7.07 -17.07
C PRO A 147 2.30 -8.24 -17.89
N ASP A 148 2.57 -9.45 -17.46
CA ASP A 148 1.99 -10.67 -18.01
C ASP A 148 0.81 -11.20 -17.17
N GLU A 149 0.22 -12.32 -17.57
CA GLU A 149 -0.91 -12.93 -16.87
C GLU A 149 -0.56 -13.30 -15.42
N HIS A 150 0.67 -13.79 -15.19
CA HIS A 150 1.13 -14.12 -13.85
C HIS A 150 1.26 -12.87 -12.96
N ASP A 151 1.72 -11.76 -13.52
CA ASP A 151 1.80 -10.49 -12.80
C ASP A 151 0.40 -9.97 -12.39
N TRP A 152 -0.59 -10.12 -13.28
CA TRP A 152 -1.97 -9.75 -12.98
C TRP A 152 -2.61 -10.68 -11.94
N ASP A 153 -2.32 -11.98 -11.98
CA ASP A 153 -2.75 -12.91 -10.95
C ASP A 153 -2.19 -12.53 -9.57
N ASN A 154 -0.89 -12.25 -9.51
CA ASN A 154 -0.24 -11.75 -8.30
C ASN A 154 -0.86 -10.42 -7.83
N ALA A 155 -1.13 -9.50 -8.76
CA ALA A 155 -1.74 -8.20 -8.43
C ALA A 155 -3.15 -8.37 -7.84
N ARG A 156 -3.97 -9.29 -8.38
CA ARG A 156 -5.31 -9.58 -7.84
C ARG A 156 -5.25 -10.19 -6.44
N LYS A 157 -4.45 -11.25 -6.27
CA LYS A 157 -4.27 -11.91 -4.97
C LYS A 157 -3.77 -10.93 -3.92
N LEU A 158 -2.80 -10.10 -4.29
CA LEU A 158 -2.25 -9.10 -3.40
C LEU A 158 -3.26 -8.00 -3.07
N ALA A 159 -4.05 -7.53 -4.03
CA ALA A 159 -5.09 -6.55 -3.78
C ALA A 159 -6.19 -7.11 -2.85
N GLU A 160 -6.56 -8.38 -2.98
CA GLU A 160 -7.50 -9.06 -2.10
C GLU A 160 -6.93 -9.15 -0.67
N PHE A 161 -5.71 -9.70 -0.53
CA PHE A 161 -5.02 -9.81 0.76
C PHE A 161 -4.87 -8.44 1.45
N LEU A 162 -4.37 -7.43 0.74
CA LEU A 162 -4.20 -6.08 1.29
C LEU A 162 -5.54 -5.41 1.64
N GLY A 163 -6.63 -5.82 1.00
CA GLY A 163 -7.98 -5.34 1.30
C GLY A 163 -8.37 -5.58 2.77
N HIS A 164 -8.06 -6.76 3.31
CA HIS A 164 -8.30 -7.08 4.71
C HIS A 164 -7.51 -6.17 5.65
N PHE A 165 -6.23 -5.94 5.36
CA PHE A 165 -5.41 -5.01 6.15
C PHE A 165 -5.90 -3.57 6.06
N ALA A 166 -6.43 -3.15 4.89
CA ALA A 166 -6.99 -1.82 4.72
C ALA A 166 -8.21 -1.59 5.62
N GLU A 167 -9.10 -2.57 5.72
CA GLU A 167 -10.26 -2.50 6.60
C GLU A 167 -9.85 -2.46 8.09
N VAL A 168 -8.95 -3.35 8.52
CA VAL A 168 -8.42 -3.33 9.89
C VAL A 168 -7.75 -1.99 10.20
N THR A 169 -6.92 -1.47 9.29
CA THR A 169 -6.24 -0.18 9.49
C THR A 169 -7.24 0.97 9.64
N LYS A 170 -8.32 1.00 8.85
CA LYS A 170 -9.38 2.01 9.01
C LYS A 170 -10.03 1.93 10.38
N ARG A 171 -10.35 0.71 10.85
CA ARG A 171 -11.00 0.51 12.15
C ARG A 171 -10.11 0.94 13.32
N VAL A 172 -8.83 0.56 13.33
CA VAL A 172 -7.89 0.91 14.41
C VAL A 172 -7.38 2.36 14.35
N SER A 173 -7.46 3.01 13.20
CA SER A 173 -7.00 4.40 12.99
C SER A 173 -8.11 5.43 13.11
N ALA A 174 -9.33 5.03 13.48
CA ALA A 174 -10.46 5.94 13.60
C ALA A 174 -10.20 7.01 14.70
N SER A 175 -10.27 8.29 14.32
CA SER A 175 -9.98 9.41 15.22
C SER A 175 -11.20 9.89 16.04
N LEU A 176 -12.40 9.47 15.63
CA LEU A 176 -13.66 9.92 16.26
C LEU A 176 -14.26 8.91 17.25
N SER A 177 -13.63 7.74 17.40
CA SER A 177 -14.11 6.68 18.29
C SER A 177 -12.96 6.07 19.08
N VAL A 178 -13.30 5.49 20.25
CA VAL A 178 -12.33 4.72 21.05
C VAL A 178 -12.12 3.37 20.38
N THR A 179 -10.91 3.11 19.90
CA THR A 179 -10.56 1.89 19.15
C THR A 179 -9.87 0.82 20.01
N ALA A 180 -9.49 1.14 21.26
CA ALA A 180 -8.72 0.25 22.12
C ALA A 180 -9.45 -1.07 22.45
N HIS A 181 -10.79 -1.07 22.50
CA HIS A 181 -11.59 -2.25 22.82
C HIS A 181 -11.68 -3.25 21.65
N THR A 182 -11.55 -2.78 20.41
CA THR A 182 -11.57 -3.63 19.21
C THR A 182 -10.18 -4.16 18.85
N TYR A 183 -9.12 -3.57 19.41
CA TYR A 183 -7.73 -3.84 19.04
C TYR A 183 -7.37 -5.33 19.07
N PHE A 184 -7.72 -6.06 20.13
CA PHE A 184 -7.38 -7.49 20.25
C PHE A 184 -8.13 -8.34 19.23
N HIS A 185 -9.36 -8.01 18.92
CA HIS A 185 -10.16 -8.71 17.92
C HIS A 185 -9.55 -8.50 16.53
N GLU A 186 -9.26 -7.26 16.16
CA GLU A 186 -8.66 -6.90 14.88
C GLU A 186 -7.28 -7.55 14.65
N ILE A 187 -6.46 -7.60 15.69
CA ILE A 187 -5.14 -8.29 15.60
C ILE A 187 -5.32 -9.81 15.52
N GLY A 188 -6.35 -10.37 16.15
CA GLY A 188 -6.72 -11.78 16.01
C GLY A 188 -7.08 -12.13 14.56
N GLU A 189 -7.95 -11.35 13.92
CA GLU A 189 -8.31 -11.51 12.50
C GLU A 189 -7.06 -11.44 11.58
N VAL A 190 -6.16 -10.47 11.80
CA VAL A 190 -4.91 -10.37 11.04
C VAL A 190 -4.02 -11.60 11.25
N ASN A 191 -3.92 -12.11 12.48
CA ASN A 191 -3.09 -13.28 12.76
C ASN A 191 -3.65 -14.55 12.11
N GLU A 192 -4.95 -14.73 12.06
CA GLU A 192 -5.59 -15.83 11.33
C GLU A 192 -5.28 -15.73 9.84
N LEU A 193 -5.48 -14.56 9.23
CA LEU A 193 -5.24 -14.30 7.81
C LEU A 193 -3.79 -14.56 7.37
N VAL A 194 -2.82 -14.29 8.24
CA VAL A 194 -1.38 -14.49 7.92
C VAL A 194 -0.98 -15.97 8.03
N ASN A 195 -1.73 -16.78 8.76
CA ASN A 195 -1.43 -18.20 8.97
C ASN A 195 -2.21 -19.17 8.06
N GLU A 196 -3.14 -18.64 7.22
CA GLU A 196 -3.81 -19.36 6.13
C GLU A 196 -2.96 -19.35 4.85
#